data_ff2bc452de8b3a0b6375a99e641f37af
#
_entry.id   ff2bc452de8b3a0b6375a99e641f37af
#
_cell.length_a   1.000
_cell.length_b   1.000
_cell.length_c   1.000
_cell.angle_alpha   90.00
_cell.angle_beta   90.00
_cell.angle_gamma   90.00
#
_symmetry.space_group_name_H-M   'P 1'
#
loop_
_entity.id
_entity.type
_entity.pdbx_description
1 polymer ?
#
loop_
_entity_poly.entity_id
_entity_poly.type
_entity_poly.pdbx_seq_one_letter_code
_entity_poly.pdbx_strand_id
1 'polypeptide(L)'
;MKGKSIISNNEETKIYKTVFSTCNKKNKNCRGWELQSEEFIHNKIEKLFEYKNSWFKVFDKKVFFLPYFNHPDPSVKRKSGFLTPVYSSSDNLGKAINIPYFYVLSNSKDMTINPRIYSDNDFILQSEYRQAFENSNLIADFSFNRDEKNTNTHTFIDISGDLNNKTSYDLEFQNVTNDNYLKIHDFDGI
;
A
#
# COMPACT_ATOMS: atom_id res chain seq x y z
N MET A 1 23.85 3.41 -0.51
CA MET A 1 23.63 4.80 -0.07
C MET A 1 24.98 5.50 0.13
N LYS A 2 25.10 6.76 -0.24
CA LYS A 2 26.26 7.63 0.03
C LYS A 2 25.77 8.95 0.61
N GLY A 3 26.53 9.57 1.49
CA GLY A 3 26.22 10.87 2.11
C GLY A 3 27.47 11.67 2.37
N LYS A 4 27.32 12.99 2.57
CA LYS A 4 28.46 13.92 2.80
C LYS A 4 28.88 13.97 4.27
N SER A 5 27.91 13.90 5.21
CA SER A 5 28.15 13.90 6.65
C SER A 5 27.14 12.99 7.34
N ILE A 6 27.56 12.35 8.41
CA ILE A 6 26.76 11.41 9.19
C ILE A 6 26.83 11.82 10.66
N ILE A 7 25.66 11.91 11.29
CA ILE A 7 25.50 12.09 12.73
C ILE A 7 24.68 10.92 13.23
N SER A 8 25.18 10.16 14.18
CA SER A 8 24.48 8.98 14.72
C SER A 8 24.52 8.97 16.23
N ASN A 9 23.37 8.68 16.84
CA ASN A 9 23.22 8.42 18.26
C ASN A 9 22.44 7.09 18.45
N ASN A 10 22.03 6.77 19.67
CA ASN A 10 21.30 5.55 19.98
C ASN A 10 19.88 5.52 19.39
N GLU A 11 19.28 6.68 19.16
CA GLU A 11 17.88 6.82 18.73
C GLU A 11 17.75 7.03 17.21
N GLU A 12 18.67 7.81 16.62
CA GLU A 12 18.60 8.16 15.21
C GLU A 12 19.98 8.22 14.53
N THR A 13 19.97 8.04 13.21
CA THR A 13 21.10 8.32 12.34
C THR A 13 20.68 9.30 11.28
N LYS A 14 21.31 10.49 11.26
CA LYS A 14 21.10 11.53 10.23
C LYS A 14 22.23 11.52 9.24
N ILE A 15 21.90 11.57 7.98
CA ILE A 15 22.86 11.64 6.89
C ILE A 15 22.46 12.79 5.96
N TYR A 16 23.39 13.70 5.72
CA TYR A 16 23.16 14.86 4.87
C TYR A 16 23.68 14.66 3.47
N LYS A 17 22.97 15.24 2.48
CA LYS A 17 23.25 15.16 1.05
C LYS A 17 23.40 13.71 0.58
N THR A 18 22.34 12.93 0.80
CA THR A 18 22.32 11.51 0.48
C THR A 18 21.96 11.24 -0.97
N VAL A 19 22.54 10.18 -1.49
CA VAL A 19 22.16 9.58 -2.76
C VAL A 19 21.89 8.10 -2.53
N PHE A 20 20.68 7.68 -2.84
CA PHE A 20 20.27 6.28 -2.84
C PHE A 20 20.01 5.83 -4.28
N SER A 21 20.55 4.69 -4.67
CA SER A 21 20.31 4.04 -5.95
C SER A 21 20.56 2.55 -5.82
N THR A 22 19.83 1.74 -6.56
CA THR A 22 20.08 0.30 -6.69
C THR A 22 21.22 0.00 -7.66
N CYS A 23 21.71 1.02 -8.34
CA CYS A 23 22.74 0.93 -9.36
C CYS A 23 24.14 0.75 -8.79
N ASN A 24 24.82 -0.32 -9.13
CA ASN A 24 26.21 -0.50 -8.76
C ASN A 24 27.13 0.28 -9.72
N LYS A 25 27.78 1.35 -9.23
CA LYS A 25 28.64 2.24 -10.04
C LYS A 25 29.85 1.57 -10.70
N LYS A 26 30.14 0.29 -10.42
CA LYS A 26 31.19 -0.45 -11.13
C LYS A 26 30.84 -0.74 -12.59
N ASN A 27 29.57 -0.75 -12.95
CA ASN A 27 29.11 -0.88 -14.33
C ASN A 27 28.86 0.50 -14.93
N LYS A 28 29.71 0.95 -15.84
CA LYS A 28 29.64 2.24 -16.56
C LYS A 28 28.30 2.49 -17.30
N ASN A 29 27.48 1.47 -17.51
CA ASN A 29 26.19 1.53 -18.22
C ASN A 29 24.96 1.56 -17.31
N CYS A 30 25.13 1.65 -16.02
CA CYS A 30 23.99 1.70 -15.08
C CYS A 30 23.45 3.13 -15.01
N ARG A 31 22.63 3.51 -15.94
CA ARG A 31 21.81 4.73 -15.95
C ARG A 31 20.44 4.40 -15.39
N GLY A 32 20.39 4.17 -14.09
CA GLY A 32 19.15 3.87 -13.40
C GLY A 32 18.52 5.13 -12.80
N TRP A 33 17.76 4.91 -11.78
CA TRP A 33 17.18 5.96 -10.96
C TRP A 33 18.04 6.25 -9.74
N GLU A 34 17.94 7.49 -9.25
CA GLU A 34 18.54 7.96 -8.00
C GLU A 34 17.52 8.75 -7.19
N LEU A 35 17.51 8.54 -5.88
CA LEU A 35 16.85 9.43 -4.92
C LEU A 35 17.95 10.27 -4.24
N GLN A 36 17.93 11.59 -4.46
CA GLN A 36 18.82 12.53 -3.81
C GLN A 36 18.07 13.31 -2.76
N SER A 37 18.51 13.24 -1.50
CA SER A 37 17.87 13.94 -0.39
C SER A 37 18.85 14.88 0.30
N GLU A 38 18.37 16.02 0.74
CA GLU A 38 19.17 16.92 1.56
C GLU A 38 19.46 16.31 2.92
N GLU A 39 18.45 15.69 3.52
CA GLU A 39 18.55 15.00 4.80
C GLU A 39 17.87 13.63 4.71
N PHE A 40 18.53 12.64 5.24
CA PHE A 40 18.00 11.29 5.48
C PHE A 40 18.10 11.01 6.98
N ILE A 41 17.01 10.53 7.58
CA ILE A 41 16.95 10.17 8.99
C ILE A 41 16.52 8.70 9.08
N HIS A 42 17.30 7.91 9.79
CA HIS A 42 16.89 6.59 10.24
C HIS A 42 16.52 6.69 11.72
N ASN A 43 15.24 6.74 12.02
CA ASN A 43 14.71 6.62 13.36
C ASN A 43 14.75 5.14 13.78
N LYS A 44 15.64 4.81 14.72
CA LYS A 44 15.87 3.42 15.15
C LYS A 44 14.79 2.91 16.11
N ILE A 45 14.14 3.83 16.84
CA ILE A 45 13.05 3.49 17.77
C ILE A 45 11.79 3.17 16.99
N GLU A 46 11.39 4.06 16.11
CA GLU A 46 10.19 3.89 15.27
C GLU A 46 10.42 2.97 14.08
N LYS A 47 11.67 2.60 13.82
CA LYS A 47 12.10 1.81 12.65
C LYS A 47 11.58 2.43 11.37
N LEU A 48 11.88 3.70 11.17
CA LEU A 48 11.40 4.52 10.07
C LEU A 48 12.56 5.18 9.35
N PHE A 49 12.52 5.17 8.03
CA PHE A 49 13.39 5.95 7.18
C PHE A 49 12.63 7.19 6.69
N GLU A 50 13.20 8.36 6.90
CA GLU A 50 12.64 9.64 6.50
C GLU A 50 13.59 10.36 5.55
N TYR A 51 13.04 10.96 4.53
CA TYR A 51 13.75 11.71 3.50
C TYR A 51 13.16 13.11 3.41
N LYS A 52 14.01 14.13 3.51
CA LYS A 52 13.59 15.53 3.38
C LYS A 52 14.23 16.18 2.17
N ASN A 53 13.45 17.01 1.48
CA ASN A 53 13.85 17.74 0.28
C ASN A 53 14.52 16.84 -0.75
N SER A 54 13.77 15.87 -1.26
CA SER A 54 14.28 14.79 -2.08
C SER A 54 13.92 15.00 -3.55
N TRP A 55 14.87 14.74 -4.43
CA TRP A 55 14.68 14.68 -5.85
C TRP A 55 14.80 13.25 -6.35
N PHE A 56 13.75 12.78 -6.99
CA PHE A 56 13.81 11.55 -7.77
C PHE A 56 14.37 11.87 -9.15
N LYS A 57 15.44 11.20 -9.53
CA LYS A 57 16.10 11.35 -10.81
C LYS A 57 16.06 10.07 -11.61
N VAL A 58 15.88 10.21 -12.91
CA VAL A 58 15.97 9.13 -13.90
C VAL A 58 16.93 9.59 -14.98
N PHE A 59 17.95 8.79 -15.28
CA PHE A 59 19.02 9.14 -16.23
C PHE A 59 19.62 10.52 -15.97
N ASP A 60 19.97 10.81 -14.71
CA ASP A 60 20.52 12.09 -14.24
C ASP A 60 19.57 13.31 -14.36
N LYS A 61 18.36 13.15 -14.90
CA LYS A 61 17.36 14.22 -14.97
C LYS A 61 16.46 14.19 -13.75
N LYS A 62 16.23 15.35 -13.13
CA LYS A 62 15.23 15.54 -12.05
C LYS A 62 13.83 15.39 -12.63
N VAL A 63 13.09 14.41 -12.14
CA VAL A 63 11.74 14.09 -12.62
C VAL A 63 10.68 14.52 -11.61
N PHE A 64 10.92 14.28 -10.31
CA PHE A 64 9.93 14.49 -9.28
C PHE A 64 10.58 15.01 -7.99
N PHE A 65 9.92 15.98 -7.34
CA PHE A 65 10.35 16.54 -6.06
C PHE A 65 9.44 16.09 -4.93
N LEU A 66 10.04 15.58 -3.85
CA LEU A 66 9.38 15.16 -2.62
C LEU A 66 9.89 16.03 -1.47
N PRO A 67 9.07 16.95 -0.94
CA PRO A 67 9.47 17.75 0.22
C PRO A 67 9.70 16.88 1.46
N TYR A 68 8.87 15.88 1.63
CA TYR A 68 8.98 14.87 2.69
C TYR A 68 8.46 13.53 2.17
N PHE A 69 9.19 12.47 2.50
CA PHE A 69 8.81 11.09 2.19
C PHE A 69 9.34 10.18 3.29
N ASN A 70 8.58 9.19 3.69
CA ASN A 70 9.02 8.17 4.62
C ASN A 70 8.59 6.78 4.20
N HIS A 71 9.32 5.79 4.68
CA HIS A 71 8.94 4.39 4.59
C HIS A 71 9.52 3.59 5.76
N PRO A 72 8.90 2.45 6.12
CA PRO A 72 9.43 1.60 7.18
C PRO A 72 10.83 1.07 6.85
N ASP A 73 11.62 0.88 7.91
CA ASP A 73 12.87 0.12 7.83
C ASP A 73 12.57 -1.30 7.31
N PRO A 74 13.41 -1.88 6.44
CA PRO A 74 13.23 -3.25 5.92
C PRO A 74 13.15 -4.34 6.99
N SER A 75 13.57 -4.07 8.22
CA SER A 75 13.42 -5.01 9.36
C SER A 75 11.97 -5.09 9.88
N VAL A 76 11.11 -4.14 9.51
CA VAL A 76 9.71 -4.10 9.93
C VAL A 76 8.87 -4.97 9.01
N LYS A 77 8.32 -6.06 9.54
CA LYS A 77 7.50 -6.99 8.76
C LYS A 77 6.14 -6.39 8.36
N ARG A 78 5.53 -5.56 9.24
CA ARG A 78 4.20 -4.98 9.03
C ARG A 78 4.14 -3.58 9.62
N LYS A 79 3.76 -2.59 8.86
CA LYS A 79 3.55 -1.22 9.31
C LYS A 79 2.41 -0.57 8.54
N SER A 80 1.58 0.20 9.23
CA SER A 80 0.52 1.00 8.60
C SER A 80 1.11 2.06 7.70
N GLY A 81 0.47 2.30 6.56
CA GLY A 81 0.90 3.30 5.60
C GLY A 81 0.18 3.19 4.26
N PHE A 82 0.38 4.19 3.41
CA PHE A 82 -0.11 4.17 2.04
C PHE A 82 0.61 3.09 1.22
N LEU A 83 -0.15 2.33 0.48
CA LEU A 83 0.36 1.42 -0.54
C LEU A 83 0.56 2.18 -1.86
N THR A 84 1.16 1.51 -2.83
CA THR A 84 1.39 2.11 -4.14
C THR A 84 0.07 2.48 -4.80
N PRO A 85 -0.14 3.75 -5.17
CA PRO A 85 -1.32 4.14 -5.93
C PRO A 85 -1.39 3.40 -7.26
N VAL A 86 -2.59 2.99 -7.64
CA VAL A 86 -2.85 2.33 -8.92
C VAL A 86 -3.73 3.23 -9.78
N TYR A 87 -3.29 3.46 -11.00
CA TYR A 87 -4.06 4.15 -12.01
C TYR A 87 -4.65 3.12 -12.98
N SER A 88 -5.95 3.20 -13.23
CA SER A 88 -6.65 2.36 -14.20
C SER A 88 -7.47 3.22 -15.17
N SER A 89 -7.80 2.64 -16.32
CA SER A 89 -8.68 3.26 -17.31
C SER A 89 -9.57 2.17 -17.88
N SER A 90 -10.87 2.43 -17.88
CA SER A 90 -11.91 1.55 -18.41
C SER A 90 -12.75 2.32 -19.43
N ASP A 91 -13.21 1.64 -20.48
CA ASP A 91 -14.08 2.26 -21.48
C ASP A 91 -15.47 2.62 -20.93
N ASN A 92 -15.92 1.92 -19.88
CA ASN A 92 -17.23 2.11 -19.28
C ASN A 92 -17.25 3.12 -18.11
N LEU A 93 -16.15 3.21 -17.35
CA LEU A 93 -16.08 3.99 -16.11
C LEU A 93 -15.07 5.14 -16.17
N GLY A 94 -14.41 5.32 -17.33
CA GLY A 94 -13.38 6.32 -17.49
C GLY A 94 -12.09 6.00 -16.73
N LYS A 95 -11.40 7.04 -16.29
CA LYS A 95 -10.13 6.94 -15.59
C LYS A 95 -10.37 6.86 -14.10
N ALA A 96 -9.60 6.01 -13.42
CA ALA A 96 -9.67 5.88 -11.96
C ALA A 96 -8.29 5.91 -11.31
N ILE A 97 -8.25 6.41 -10.09
CA ILE A 97 -7.09 6.34 -9.21
C ILE A 97 -7.49 5.66 -7.90
N ASN A 98 -6.72 4.65 -7.50
CA ASN A 98 -6.84 3.98 -6.22
C ASN A 98 -5.67 4.41 -5.35
N ILE A 99 -5.94 4.78 -4.10
CA ILE A 99 -4.92 5.19 -3.12
C ILE A 99 -5.08 4.33 -1.86
N PRO A 100 -4.65 3.06 -1.88
CA PRO A 100 -4.89 2.16 -0.77
C PRO A 100 -4.10 2.57 0.47
N TYR A 101 -4.70 2.41 1.64
CA TYR A 101 -4.06 2.57 2.93
C TYR A 101 -4.15 1.26 3.72
N PHE A 102 -3.00 0.71 4.07
CA PHE A 102 -2.88 -0.48 4.90
C PHE A 102 -2.79 -0.09 6.37
N TYR A 103 -3.65 -0.66 7.20
CA TYR A 103 -3.73 -0.38 8.63
C TYR A 103 -3.47 -1.64 9.47
N VAL A 104 -2.39 -1.64 10.23
CA VAL A 104 -2.04 -2.72 11.15
C VAL A 104 -2.77 -2.49 12.48
N LEU A 105 -3.76 -3.33 12.78
CA LEU A 105 -4.52 -3.28 14.03
C LEU A 105 -3.81 -4.03 15.16
N SER A 106 -3.18 -5.17 14.84
CA SER A 106 -2.37 -5.96 15.76
C SER A 106 -1.44 -6.91 14.99
N ASN A 107 -0.71 -7.76 15.70
CA ASN A 107 0.15 -8.76 15.05
C ASN A 107 -0.62 -9.78 14.19
N SER A 108 -1.91 -10.00 14.50
CA SER A 108 -2.78 -10.96 13.81
C SER A 108 -3.95 -10.31 13.07
N LYS A 109 -4.04 -8.99 13.03
CA LYS A 109 -5.17 -8.25 12.44
C LYS A 109 -4.68 -7.09 11.62
N ASP A 110 -5.25 -6.91 10.46
CA ASP A 110 -5.06 -5.73 9.63
C ASP A 110 -6.32 -5.38 8.82
N MET A 111 -6.30 -4.21 8.23
CA MET A 111 -7.33 -3.72 7.34
C MET A 111 -6.68 -2.93 6.21
N THR A 112 -7.16 -3.12 5.00
CA THR A 112 -6.82 -2.26 3.86
C THR A 112 -8.04 -1.44 3.48
N ILE A 113 -7.91 -0.12 3.44
CA ILE A 113 -8.93 0.80 2.96
C ILE A 113 -8.49 1.26 1.58
N ASN A 114 -9.31 1.03 0.57
CA ASN A 114 -8.99 1.29 -0.83
C ASN A 114 -10.03 2.23 -1.47
N PRO A 115 -9.89 3.56 -1.30
CA PRO A 115 -10.71 4.51 -2.03
C PRO A 115 -10.35 4.48 -3.52
N ARG A 116 -11.35 4.35 -4.37
CA ARG A 116 -11.25 4.41 -5.83
C ARG A 116 -12.05 5.61 -6.31
N ILE A 117 -11.38 6.56 -6.94
CA ILE A 117 -11.95 7.83 -7.41
C ILE A 117 -11.93 7.80 -8.93
N TYR A 118 -13.11 7.96 -9.53
CA TYR A 118 -13.28 7.99 -10.99
C TYR A 118 -13.36 9.41 -11.54
N SER A 119 -13.00 9.58 -12.81
CA SER A 119 -13.07 10.88 -13.49
C SER A 119 -14.48 11.45 -13.58
N ASP A 120 -15.50 10.62 -13.57
CA ASP A 120 -16.90 10.96 -13.75
C ASP A 120 -17.65 11.21 -12.44
N ASN A 121 -16.91 11.65 -11.40
CA ASN A 121 -17.42 11.92 -10.04
C ASN A 121 -17.97 10.68 -9.29
N ASP A 122 -17.70 9.50 -9.79
CA ASP A 122 -18.04 8.27 -9.09
C ASP A 122 -16.98 7.91 -8.06
N PHE A 123 -17.40 7.32 -6.95
CA PHE A 123 -16.52 6.99 -5.84
C PHE A 123 -16.89 5.63 -5.26
N ILE A 124 -15.87 4.80 -5.09
CA ILE A 124 -16.00 3.53 -4.38
C ILE A 124 -15.07 3.53 -3.17
N LEU A 125 -15.59 3.12 -2.05
CA LEU A 125 -14.80 2.76 -0.88
C LEU A 125 -14.84 1.25 -0.71
N GLN A 126 -13.72 0.59 -0.90
CA GLN A 126 -13.53 -0.82 -0.59
C GLN A 126 -12.71 -0.95 0.68
N SER A 127 -13.01 -1.94 1.51
CA SER A 127 -12.29 -2.23 2.75
C SER A 127 -12.18 -3.72 2.94
N GLU A 128 -10.96 -4.22 3.03
CA GLU A 128 -10.65 -5.61 3.35
C GLU A 128 -10.13 -5.71 4.78
N TYR A 129 -10.78 -6.49 5.61
CA TYR A 129 -10.33 -6.84 6.97
C TYR A 129 -9.82 -8.27 7.00
N ARG A 130 -8.67 -8.49 7.63
CA ARG A 130 -8.07 -9.82 7.79
C ARG A 130 -7.71 -10.07 9.24
N GLN A 131 -8.01 -11.27 9.71
CA GLN A 131 -7.64 -11.71 11.04
C GLN A 131 -7.17 -13.17 11.00
N ALA A 132 -5.97 -13.41 11.51
CA ALA A 132 -5.47 -14.74 11.79
C ALA A 132 -5.76 -15.10 13.23
N PHE A 133 -6.38 -16.25 13.44
CA PHE A 133 -6.56 -16.93 14.71
C PHE A 133 -5.52 -18.06 14.83
N GLU A 134 -5.54 -18.81 15.90
CA GLU A 134 -4.59 -19.91 16.11
C GLU A 134 -4.72 -21.00 15.03
N ASN A 135 -5.96 -21.40 14.69
CA ASN A 135 -6.25 -22.48 13.74
C ASN A 135 -7.20 -22.06 12.62
N SER A 136 -7.40 -20.75 12.41
CA SER A 136 -8.30 -20.25 11.38
C SER A 136 -7.92 -18.86 10.90
N ASN A 137 -8.42 -18.50 9.72
CA ASN A 137 -8.29 -17.17 9.14
C ASN A 137 -9.68 -16.63 8.81
N LEU A 138 -9.84 -15.33 8.98
CA LEU A 138 -11.01 -14.57 8.56
C LEU A 138 -10.55 -13.51 7.57
N ILE A 139 -11.22 -13.44 6.43
CA ILE A 139 -11.15 -12.33 5.48
C ILE A 139 -12.57 -11.78 5.33
N ALA A 140 -12.73 -10.47 5.42
CA ALA A 140 -14.00 -9.81 5.17
C ALA A 140 -13.77 -8.60 4.26
N ASP A 141 -14.38 -8.62 3.07
CA ASP A 141 -14.32 -7.56 2.08
C ASP A 141 -15.67 -6.86 1.98
N PHE A 142 -15.64 -5.55 2.06
CA PHE A 142 -16.79 -4.67 1.96
C PHE A 142 -16.54 -3.62 0.93
N SER A 143 -17.55 -3.31 0.11
CA SER A 143 -17.50 -2.10 -0.68
C SER A 143 -18.78 -1.32 -0.60
N PHE A 144 -18.62 -0.02 -0.81
CA PHE A 144 -19.68 0.95 -0.89
C PHE A 144 -19.44 1.85 -2.10
N ASN A 145 -20.40 1.91 -2.99
CA ASN A 145 -20.44 2.85 -4.10
C ASN A 145 -21.74 3.64 -4.02
N ARG A 146 -21.66 4.92 -4.22
CA ARG A 146 -22.81 5.80 -4.35
C ARG A 146 -22.80 6.46 -5.72
N ASP A 147 -23.68 6.00 -6.59
CA ASP A 147 -24.06 6.64 -7.85
C ASP A 147 -25.21 7.64 -7.60
N GLU A 148 -25.48 8.55 -8.55
CA GLU A 148 -26.55 9.57 -8.44
C GLU A 148 -27.93 8.97 -8.11
N LYS A 149 -28.19 7.72 -8.49
CA LYS A 149 -29.51 7.07 -8.39
C LYS A 149 -29.56 5.92 -7.38
N ASN A 150 -28.43 5.24 -7.14
CA ASN A 150 -28.40 3.99 -6.36
C ASN A 150 -27.20 3.95 -5.43
N THR A 151 -27.35 3.18 -4.35
CA THR A 151 -26.25 2.77 -3.51
C THR A 151 -25.99 1.28 -3.77
N ASN A 152 -24.79 0.95 -4.22
CA ASN A 152 -24.36 -0.42 -4.43
C ASN A 152 -23.35 -0.81 -3.35
N THR A 153 -23.50 -2.02 -2.85
CA THR A 153 -22.61 -2.59 -1.84
C THR A 153 -22.33 -4.04 -2.15
N HIS A 154 -21.15 -4.51 -1.75
CA HIS A 154 -20.92 -5.94 -1.56
C HIS A 154 -20.42 -6.22 -0.14
N THR A 155 -20.63 -7.44 0.30
CA THR A 155 -20.09 -7.99 1.53
C THR A 155 -19.69 -9.42 1.27
N PHE A 156 -18.40 -9.71 1.36
CA PHE A 156 -17.85 -11.05 1.25
C PHE A 156 -17.15 -11.39 2.56
N ILE A 157 -17.38 -12.57 3.07
CA ILE A 157 -16.75 -13.07 4.29
C ILE A 157 -16.29 -14.49 4.01
N ASP A 158 -15.03 -14.74 4.23
CA ASP A 158 -14.40 -16.06 4.19
C ASP A 158 -13.84 -16.40 5.57
N ILE A 159 -14.16 -17.60 6.05
CA ILE A 159 -13.61 -18.15 7.28
C ILE A 159 -13.12 -19.55 7.00
N SER A 160 -11.80 -19.72 6.94
CA SER A 160 -11.15 -21.00 6.71
C SER A 160 -10.31 -21.43 7.91
N GLY A 161 -10.24 -22.73 8.18
CA GLY A 161 -9.48 -23.24 9.29
C GLY A 161 -9.49 -24.75 9.48
N ASP A 162 -8.80 -25.20 10.55
CA ASP A 162 -8.68 -26.59 10.92
C ASP A 162 -9.41 -26.86 12.24
N LEU A 163 -10.35 -27.81 12.23
CA LEU A 163 -10.98 -28.32 13.45
C LEU A 163 -10.05 -29.29 14.20
N ASN A 164 -9.26 -30.04 13.45
CA ASN A 164 -8.25 -30.97 13.96
C ASN A 164 -7.28 -31.36 12.84
N ASN A 165 -6.28 -32.18 13.12
CA ASN A 165 -5.25 -32.59 12.15
C ASN A 165 -5.77 -33.35 10.91
N LYS A 166 -7.06 -33.65 10.84
CA LYS A 166 -7.67 -34.41 9.75
C LYS A 166 -8.87 -33.72 9.10
N THR A 167 -9.35 -32.64 9.70
CA THR A 167 -10.59 -31.97 9.25
C THR A 167 -10.38 -30.49 9.19
N SER A 168 -10.49 -29.94 8.00
CA SER A 168 -10.55 -28.51 7.72
C SER A 168 -11.97 -28.07 7.40
N TYR A 169 -12.25 -26.78 7.50
CA TYR A 169 -13.51 -26.16 7.10
C TYR A 169 -13.25 -24.87 6.33
N ASP A 170 -14.21 -24.55 5.50
CA ASP A 170 -14.25 -23.32 4.72
C ASP A 170 -15.70 -22.84 4.66
N LEU A 171 -15.95 -21.61 5.06
CA LEU A 171 -17.26 -20.98 5.12
C LEU A 171 -17.22 -19.64 4.40
N GLU A 172 -17.94 -19.58 3.28
CA GLU A 172 -18.07 -18.38 2.49
C GLU A 172 -19.45 -17.75 2.63
N PHE A 173 -19.49 -16.45 2.77
CA PHE A 173 -20.72 -15.65 2.69
C PHE A 173 -20.50 -14.53 1.67
N GLN A 174 -21.41 -14.45 0.69
CA GLN A 174 -21.35 -13.42 -0.35
C GLN A 174 -22.72 -12.76 -0.50
N ASN A 175 -22.76 -11.44 -0.43
CA ASN A 175 -23.94 -10.64 -0.68
C ASN A 175 -23.60 -9.42 -1.53
N VAL A 176 -24.41 -9.17 -2.54
CA VAL A 176 -24.25 -8.04 -3.48
C VAL A 176 -25.62 -7.42 -3.73
N THR A 177 -25.71 -6.10 -3.70
CA THR A 177 -26.99 -5.40 -3.94
C THR A 177 -27.39 -5.34 -5.42
N ASN A 178 -26.44 -5.54 -6.34
CA ASN A 178 -26.67 -5.50 -7.78
C ASN A 178 -25.77 -6.52 -8.50
N ASP A 179 -26.37 -7.39 -9.31
CA ASP A 179 -25.66 -8.49 -10.01
C ASP A 179 -24.55 -8.01 -10.96
N ASN A 180 -24.68 -6.80 -11.51
CA ASN A 180 -23.67 -6.25 -12.42
C ASN A 180 -22.58 -5.46 -11.69
N TYR A 181 -22.76 -5.14 -10.40
CA TYR A 181 -21.86 -4.28 -9.65
C TYR A 181 -20.41 -4.79 -9.64
N LEU A 182 -20.22 -6.07 -9.38
CA LEU A 182 -18.89 -6.69 -9.33
C LEU A 182 -18.19 -6.64 -10.70
N LYS A 183 -18.94 -6.92 -11.77
CA LYS A 183 -18.40 -6.94 -13.15
C LYS A 183 -18.04 -5.54 -13.65
N ILE A 184 -18.86 -4.54 -13.31
CA ILE A 184 -18.65 -3.15 -13.75
C ILE A 184 -17.38 -2.60 -13.10
N HIS A 185 -17.13 -2.91 -11.83
CA HIS A 185 -16.04 -2.37 -11.06
C HIS A 185 -14.83 -3.29 -10.94
N ASP A 186 -14.86 -4.43 -11.63
CA ASP A 186 -13.75 -5.40 -11.66
C ASP A 186 -13.34 -5.82 -10.23
N PHE A 187 -14.31 -6.29 -9.46
CA PHE A 187 -14.09 -6.88 -8.16
C PHE A 187 -13.92 -8.39 -8.31
N ASP A 188 -12.79 -8.91 -7.90
CA ASP A 188 -12.60 -10.35 -7.74
C ASP A 188 -13.36 -10.83 -6.49
N GLY A 189 -13.95 -12.02 -6.57
CA GLY A 189 -14.47 -12.73 -5.39
C GLY A 189 -13.31 -13.10 -4.44
N ILE A 190 -13.63 -13.35 -3.18
CA ILE A 190 -12.66 -13.89 -2.21
C ILE A 190 -12.37 -15.33 -2.51
#